data_bf2b88a1e7babaa95a7bb3365d6a1091
#
_entry.id   bf2b88a1e7babaa95a7bb3365d6a1091
#
_cell.length_a   1.000
_cell.length_b   1.000
_cell.length_c   1.000
_cell.angle_alpha   90.00
_cell.angle_beta   90.00
_cell.angle_gamma   90.00
#
_symmetry.space_group_name_H-M   'P 1'
#
loop_
_entity.id
_entity.type
_entity.pdbx_description
1 polymer ?
#
loop_
_entity_poly.entity_id
_entity_poly.type
_entity_poly.pdbx_seq_one_letter_code
_entity_poly.pdbx_strand_id
1 'polypeptide(L)'
;VSDVLTLHGLGCSVEVRCSGDAAAPLLEALRAAWSRCLVADGRVEPRAANPVEARLDDEGDLAHRLMATTQTVTRALIAAQAGHLLMVHAGAVGHPLTGVSLVYVAPGGTGKTTLSRRLGQSYGYLTDETVGMDADGRILPYPKPLSVRRQEQPGVKDELSPDALGLLAAPPAPVASRVVLLVRDPAATAADVEEVPFMDAVFALTEQSSSLAALPRPLHRMADFIDAAGPVLRLRYAEAADLDGTLTALLGGAA
;
A
#
# COMPACT_ATOMS: atom_id res chain seq x y z
N VAL A 1 23.81 -18.94 9.23
CA VAL A 1 22.46 -18.42 8.91
C VAL A 1 22.67 -17.05 8.29
N SER A 2 22.11 -16.82 7.11
CA SER A 2 22.21 -15.51 6.45
C SER A 2 21.33 -14.52 7.21
N ASP A 3 21.92 -13.46 7.76
CA ASP A 3 21.21 -12.37 8.44
C ASP A 3 20.58 -11.38 7.42
N VAL A 4 20.31 -11.88 6.21
CA VAL A 4 19.78 -11.12 5.08
C VAL A 4 18.42 -11.68 4.66
N LEU A 5 17.47 -10.78 4.41
CA LEU A 5 16.15 -11.06 3.90
C LEU A 5 15.93 -10.27 2.60
N THR A 6 15.51 -10.94 1.54
CA THR A 6 15.12 -10.25 0.30
C THR A 6 13.61 -10.10 0.25
N LEU A 7 13.14 -8.86 0.12
CA LEU A 7 11.74 -8.50 0.01
C LEU A 7 11.43 -7.99 -1.40
N HIS A 8 10.21 -8.24 -1.87
CA HIS A 8 9.69 -7.75 -3.14
C HIS A 8 8.46 -6.86 -2.93
N GLY A 9 8.39 -5.78 -3.67
CA GLY A 9 7.24 -4.88 -3.71
C GLY A 9 7.41 -3.82 -4.79
N LEU A 10 6.32 -3.28 -5.30
CA LEU A 10 6.33 -2.28 -6.37
C LEU A 10 7.14 -2.73 -7.62
N GLY A 11 7.23 -4.04 -7.90
CA GLY A 11 7.99 -4.57 -9.03
C GLY A 11 9.51 -4.46 -8.91
N CYS A 12 10.04 -4.30 -7.70
CA CYS A 12 11.48 -4.38 -7.43
C CYS A 12 11.77 -5.11 -6.11
N SER A 13 13.02 -5.48 -5.89
CA SER A 13 13.48 -6.15 -4.67
C SER A 13 14.34 -5.23 -3.82
N VAL A 14 14.41 -5.53 -2.51
CA VAL A 14 15.29 -4.87 -1.55
C VAL A 14 15.86 -5.91 -0.59
N GLU A 15 17.17 -5.83 -0.32
CA GLU A 15 17.81 -6.61 0.74
C GLU A 15 17.65 -5.89 2.08
N VAL A 16 17.23 -6.61 3.11
CA VAL A 16 17.23 -6.16 4.50
C VAL A 16 18.28 -6.95 5.26
N ARG A 17 19.29 -6.27 5.79
CA ARG A 17 20.40 -6.86 6.53
C ARG A 17 20.18 -6.62 8.01
N CYS A 18 20.01 -7.70 8.77
CA CYS A 18 19.81 -7.63 10.22
C CYS A 18 21.17 -7.72 10.92
N SER A 19 21.35 -6.91 11.97
CA SER A 19 22.56 -6.87 12.79
C SER A 19 22.24 -6.51 14.24
N GLY A 20 23.22 -6.62 15.15
CA GLY A 20 23.06 -6.41 16.57
C GLY A 20 22.86 -7.73 17.33
N ASP A 21 22.84 -7.66 18.66
CA ASP A 21 22.76 -8.85 19.53
C ASP A 21 21.43 -9.58 19.40
N ALA A 22 20.35 -8.85 19.07
CA ALA A 22 19.01 -9.37 18.80
C ALA A 22 18.67 -9.47 17.29
N ALA A 23 19.67 -9.65 16.42
CA ALA A 23 19.47 -9.77 14.97
C ALA A 23 18.58 -10.96 14.59
N ALA A 24 18.72 -12.11 15.24
CA ALA A 24 17.95 -13.31 14.95
C ALA A 24 16.44 -13.14 15.27
N PRO A 25 16.02 -12.66 16.44
CA PRO A 25 14.61 -12.33 16.68
C PRO A 25 14.05 -11.28 15.72
N LEU A 26 14.84 -10.27 15.35
CA LEU A 26 14.41 -9.27 14.35
C LEU A 26 14.17 -9.90 12.98
N LEU A 27 15.08 -10.76 12.53
CA LEU A 27 14.95 -11.45 11.24
C LEU A 27 13.72 -12.36 11.20
N GLU A 28 13.44 -13.09 12.29
CA GLU A 28 12.26 -13.94 12.42
C GLU A 28 10.97 -13.10 12.38
N ALA A 29 10.92 -12.01 13.13
CA ALA A 29 9.78 -11.11 13.16
C ALA A 29 9.53 -10.44 11.78
N LEU A 30 10.60 -10.03 11.08
CA LEU A 30 10.50 -9.52 9.70
C LEU A 30 9.96 -10.59 8.75
N ARG A 31 10.44 -11.82 8.81
CA ARG A 31 9.93 -12.93 7.97
C ARG A 31 8.44 -13.17 8.20
N ALA A 32 8.01 -13.17 9.47
CA ALA A 32 6.61 -13.36 9.81
C ALA A 32 5.73 -12.20 9.31
N ALA A 33 6.15 -10.96 9.53
CA ALA A 33 5.38 -9.78 9.13
C ALA A 33 5.31 -9.61 7.61
N TRP A 34 6.41 -9.85 6.90
CA TRP A 34 6.55 -9.65 5.46
C TRP A 34 6.30 -10.90 4.60
N SER A 35 5.54 -11.87 5.11
CA SER A 35 5.33 -13.19 4.50
C SER A 35 5.01 -13.14 3.00
N ARG A 36 4.22 -12.18 2.54
CA ARG A 36 3.81 -12.03 1.13
C ARG A 36 4.79 -11.28 0.24
N CYS A 37 5.81 -10.68 0.83
CA CYS A 37 6.85 -9.96 0.10
C CYS A 37 8.18 -10.73 0.05
N LEU A 38 8.24 -11.92 0.67
CA LEU A 38 9.46 -12.75 0.65
C LEU A 38 9.76 -13.22 -0.76
N VAL A 39 10.98 -13.00 -1.21
CA VAL A 39 11.48 -13.56 -2.49
C VAL A 39 11.98 -14.97 -2.25
N ALA A 40 11.47 -15.93 -3.03
CA ALA A 40 12.02 -17.26 -3.05
C ALA A 40 13.44 -17.25 -3.64
N ASP A 41 14.32 -18.10 -3.12
CA ASP A 41 15.71 -18.20 -3.60
C ASP A 41 15.75 -18.41 -5.12
N GLY A 42 16.62 -17.65 -5.79
CA GLY A 42 16.84 -17.74 -7.23
C GLY A 42 15.93 -16.87 -8.12
N ARG A 43 14.96 -16.17 -7.56
CA ARG A 43 14.19 -15.19 -8.32
C ARG A 43 15.00 -13.90 -8.49
N VAL A 44 15.27 -13.54 -9.74
CA VAL A 44 15.92 -12.28 -10.08
C VAL A 44 14.85 -11.28 -10.52
N GLU A 45 14.76 -10.17 -9.80
CA GLU A 45 13.88 -9.06 -10.18
C GLU A 45 14.63 -8.10 -11.12
N PRO A 46 13.90 -7.47 -12.08
CA PRO A 46 14.52 -6.59 -13.06
C PRO A 46 15.15 -5.34 -12.45
N ARG A 47 14.79 -5.02 -11.22
CA ARG A 47 15.25 -3.84 -10.50
C ARG A 47 15.43 -4.15 -9.02
N ALA A 48 16.50 -3.59 -8.43
CA ALA A 48 16.79 -3.69 -7.01
C ALA A 48 16.90 -2.31 -6.38
N ALA A 49 16.35 -2.17 -5.18
CA ALA A 49 16.53 -1.00 -4.33
C ALA A 49 17.86 -1.09 -3.56
N ASN A 50 18.32 0.05 -3.04
CA ASN A 50 19.45 0.05 -2.13
C ASN A 50 19.15 -0.81 -0.89
N PRO A 51 20.14 -1.55 -0.36
CA PRO A 51 19.98 -2.36 0.84
C PRO A 51 19.55 -1.52 2.04
N VAL A 52 18.76 -2.14 2.92
CA VAL A 52 18.29 -1.54 4.18
C VAL A 52 18.98 -2.23 5.34
N GLU A 53 19.62 -1.44 6.19
CA GLU A 53 20.24 -1.93 7.42
C GLU A 53 19.23 -1.84 8.58
N ALA A 54 19.01 -2.96 9.26
CA ALA A 54 18.13 -3.07 10.40
C ALA A 54 18.92 -3.63 11.59
N ARG A 55 19.19 -2.78 12.61
CA ARG A 55 19.94 -3.16 13.80
C ARG A 55 19.02 -3.24 15.00
N LEU A 56 19.11 -4.32 15.75
CA LEU A 56 18.45 -4.49 17.04
C LEU A 56 19.45 -5.07 18.06
N ASP A 57 19.69 -4.35 19.14
CA ASP A 57 20.47 -4.80 20.28
C ASP A 57 19.53 -5.33 21.39
N ASP A 58 20.02 -6.09 22.37
CA ASP A 58 19.21 -6.79 23.38
C ASP A 58 18.25 -5.89 24.17
N GLU A 59 18.63 -4.64 24.43
CA GLU A 59 17.79 -3.64 25.12
C GLU A 59 16.84 -2.90 24.17
N GLY A 60 16.86 -3.22 22.89
CA GLY A 60 16.08 -2.54 21.86
C GLY A 60 14.61 -2.99 21.83
N ASP A 61 13.70 -2.06 21.48
CA ASP A 61 12.29 -2.37 21.26
C ASP A 61 12.07 -2.95 19.85
N LEU A 62 11.71 -4.23 19.79
CA LEU A 62 11.46 -4.96 18.55
C LEU A 62 10.34 -4.33 17.71
N ALA A 63 9.22 -3.88 18.33
CA ALA A 63 8.11 -3.29 17.60
C ALA A 63 8.50 -1.95 16.96
N HIS A 64 9.22 -1.12 17.69
CA HIS A 64 9.81 0.11 17.13
C HIS A 64 10.75 -0.18 15.97
N ARG A 65 11.58 -1.20 16.08
CA ARG A 65 12.52 -1.56 15.01
C ARG A 65 11.81 -2.11 13.78
N LEU A 66 10.79 -2.95 13.95
CA LEU A 66 9.96 -3.44 12.84
C LEU A 66 9.31 -2.28 12.10
N MET A 67 8.66 -1.36 12.82
CA MET A 67 8.02 -0.18 12.24
C MET A 67 9.03 0.69 11.48
N ALA A 68 10.19 0.98 12.06
CA ALA A 68 11.24 1.78 11.42
C ALA A 68 11.79 1.08 10.16
N THR A 69 11.97 -0.24 10.21
CA THR A 69 12.41 -1.04 9.07
C THR A 69 11.37 -1.01 7.96
N THR A 70 10.08 -1.19 8.27
CA THR A 70 8.98 -1.09 7.30
C THR A 70 8.98 0.26 6.57
N GLN A 71 9.13 1.36 7.30
CA GLN A 71 9.21 2.69 6.69
C GLN A 71 10.44 2.86 5.79
N THR A 72 11.59 2.30 6.19
CA THR A 72 12.83 2.40 5.42
C THR A 72 12.76 1.56 4.16
N VAL A 73 12.22 0.34 4.22
CA VAL A 73 11.96 -0.53 3.07
C VAL A 73 11.03 0.18 2.08
N THR A 74 9.91 0.75 2.54
CA THR A 74 8.98 1.48 1.68
C THR A 74 9.67 2.63 0.96
N ARG A 75 10.47 3.44 1.66
CA ARG A 75 11.23 4.54 1.04
C ARG A 75 12.25 4.05 0.02
N ALA A 76 12.95 2.95 0.30
CA ALA A 76 13.92 2.36 -0.63
C ALA A 76 13.25 1.88 -1.92
N LEU A 77 12.11 1.20 -1.83
CA LEU A 77 11.33 0.74 -2.98
C LEU A 77 10.79 1.91 -3.80
N ILE A 78 10.23 2.95 -3.16
CA ILE A 78 9.77 4.18 -3.83
C ILE A 78 10.93 4.86 -4.57
N ALA A 79 12.10 4.99 -3.94
CA ALA A 79 13.26 5.60 -4.56
C ALA A 79 13.76 4.81 -5.79
N ALA A 80 13.75 3.47 -5.72
CA ALA A 80 14.14 2.61 -6.83
C ALA A 80 13.17 2.69 -8.02
N GLN A 81 11.91 3.03 -7.78
CA GLN A 81 10.87 3.15 -8.81
C GLN A 81 10.60 4.60 -9.25
N ALA A 82 11.32 5.57 -8.69
CA ALA A 82 11.26 6.96 -9.14
C ALA A 82 11.58 7.09 -10.64
N GLY A 83 10.75 7.81 -11.38
CA GLY A 83 10.86 7.95 -12.83
C GLY A 83 10.29 6.78 -13.66
N HIS A 84 9.80 5.72 -13.02
CA HIS A 84 9.25 4.54 -13.69
C HIS A 84 7.76 4.32 -13.41
N LEU A 85 7.33 4.43 -12.15
CA LEU A 85 5.95 4.23 -11.75
C LEU A 85 5.30 5.56 -11.33
N LEU A 86 4.02 5.70 -11.65
CA LEU A 86 3.17 6.65 -10.96
C LEU A 86 2.84 6.06 -9.58
N MET A 87 3.36 6.67 -8.52
CA MET A 87 3.19 6.19 -7.16
C MET A 87 2.35 7.17 -6.34
N VAL A 88 1.29 6.65 -5.72
CA VAL A 88 0.36 7.45 -4.91
C VAL A 88 0.27 6.87 -3.50
N HIS A 89 0.27 7.75 -2.47
CA HIS A 89 0.03 7.36 -1.09
C HIS A 89 -1.44 6.98 -0.90
N ALA A 90 -1.73 5.71 -1.14
CA ALA A 90 -3.06 5.17 -1.24
C ALA A 90 -3.10 3.72 -0.76
N GLY A 91 -4.28 3.24 -0.41
CA GLY A 91 -4.55 1.82 -0.33
C GLY A 91 -5.18 1.32 -1.63
N ALA A 92 -5.08 0.01 -1.86
CA ALA A 92 -5.74 -0.63 -3.00
C ALA A 92 -6.11 -2.08 -2.70
N VAL A 93 -7.24 -2.48 -3.28
CA VAL A 93 -7.72 -3.86 -3.34
C VAL A 93 -8.18 -4.18 -4.75
N GLY A 94 -8.10 -5.44 -5.16
CA GLY A 94 -8.51 -5.90 -6.49
C GLY A 94 -9.54 -7.01 -6.43
N HIS A 95 -10.47 -7.02 -7.38
CA HIS A 95 -11.43 -8.10 -7.54
C HIS A 95 -10.69 -9.41 -7.88
N PRO A 96 -10.89 -10.50 -7.11
CA PRO A 96 -10.03 -11.68 -7.18
C PRO A 96 -10.04 -12.36 -8.56
N LEU A 97 -11.13 -12.27 -9.31
CA LEU A 97 -11.26 -12.93 -10.61
C LEU A 97 -10.95 -12.01 -11.80
N THR A 98 -11.33 -10.73 -11.72
CA THR A 98 -11.23 -9.81 -12.88
C THR A 98 -9.99 -8.93 -12.87
N GLY A 99 -9.36 -8.73 -11.70
CA GLY A 99 -8.26 -7.78 -11.53
C GLY A 99 -8.69 -6.31 -11.50
N VAL A 100 -9.99 -6.00 -11.68
CA VAL A 100 -10.52 -4.64 -11.49
C VAL A 100 -10.17 -4.17 -10.07
N SER A 101 -9.46 -3.05 -9.96
CA SER A 101 -8.94 -2.61 -8.68
C SER A 101 -9.40 -1.21 -8.32
N LEU A 102 -9.68 -1.04 -7.03
CA LEU A 102 -10.05 0.21 -6.40
C LEU A 102 -8.81 0.80 -5.71
N VAL A 103 -8.49 2.03 -6.05
CA VAL A 103 -7.45 2.84 -5.39
C VAL A 103 -8.15 3.88 -4.51
N TYR A 104 -7.89 3.85 -3.20
CA TYR A 104 -8.47 4.80 -2.26
C TYR A 104 -7.38 5.67 -1.63
N VAL A 105 -7.49 6.96 -1.91
CA VAL A 105 -6.50 7.99 -1.60
C VAL A 105 -6.99 8.83 -0.43
N ALA A 106 -6.11 9.07 0.53
CA ALA A 106 -6.39 9.97 1.64
C ALA A 106 -5.10 10.37 2.37
N PRO A 107 -5.09 11.49 3.10
CA PRO A 107 -4.00 11.83 4.01
C PRO A 107 -3.74 10.75 5.06
N GLY A 108 -2.59 10.81 5.71
CA GLY A 108 -2.26 9.92 6.82
C GLY A 108 -3.26 10.02 7.96
N GLY A 109 -3.67 8.88 8.54
CA GLY A 109 -4.60 8.85 9.67
C GLY A 109 -6.10 8.84 9.33
N THR A 110 -6.48 8.91 8.06
CA THR A 110 -7.90 8.92 7.61
C THR A 110 -8.58 7.54 7.72
N GLY A 111 -7.82 6.45 7.95
CA GLY A 111 -8.40 5.12 8.10
C GLY A 111 -8.12 4.15 6.94
N LYS A 112 -7.18 4.46 6.02
CA LYS A 112 -6.81 3.57 4.91
C LYS A 112 -6.51 2.13 5.36
N THR A 113 -5.69 1.95 6.39
CA THR A 113 -5.34 0.62 6.92
C THR A 113 -6.57 -0.12 7.45
N THR A 114 -7.50 0.57 8.13
CA THR A 114 -8.77 -0.02 8.59
C THR A 114 -9.62 -0.49 7.41
N LEU A 115 -9.73 0.34 6.38
CA LEU A 115 -10.45 0.00 5.16
C LEU A 115 -9.80 -1.16 4.41
N SER A 116 -8.46 -1.17 4.30
CA SER A 116 -7.69 -2.27 3.69
C SER A 116 -7.94 -3.60 4.40
N ARG A 117 -7.96 -3.61 5.75
CA ARG A 117 -8.28 -4.80 6.53
C ARG A 117 -9.69 -5.31 6.26
N ARG A 118 -10.66 -4.40 6.14
CA ARG A 118 -12.05 -4.74 5.89
C ARG A 118 -12.25 -5.28 4.48
N LEU A 119 -11.85 -4.54 3.47
CA LEU A 119 -11.99 -4.92 2.06
C LEU A 119 -11.15 -6.16 1.70
N GLY A 120 -9.98 -6.29 2.29
CA GLY A 120 -9.08 -7.42 2.05
C GLY A 120 -9.62 -8.79 2.47
N GLN A 121 -10.74 -8.85 3.21
CA GLN A 121 -11.44 -10.11 3.52
C GLN A 121 -12.23 -10.65 2.31
N SER A 122 -12.62 -9.79 1.38
CA SER A 122 -13.43 -10.16 0.22
C SER A 122 -12.74 -9.87 -1.11
N TYR A 123 -11.77 -8.96 -1.11
CA TYR A 123 -10.99 -8.53 -2.29
C TYR A 123 -9.51 -8.74 -2.06
N GLY A 124 -8.75 -9.01 -3.13
CA GLY A 124 -7.30 -9.19 -3.03
C GLY A 124 -6.59 -7.95 -2.51
N TYR A 125 -5.90 -8.08 -1.39
CA TYR A 125 -5.09 -7.01 -0.79
C TYR A 125 -3.88 -6.69 -1.67
N LEU A 126 -3.75 -5.43 -2.10
CA LEU A 126 -2.64 -4.96 -2.92
C LEU A 126 -1.64 -4.14 -2.09
N THR A 127 -2.14 -3.20 -1.29
CA THR A 127 -1.34 -2.37 -0.37
C THR A 127 -2.27 -1.49 0.49
N ASP A 128 -1.77 -0.97 1.61
CA ASP A 128 -2.44 0.07 2.42
C ASP A 128 -1.66 1.40 2.48
N GLU A 129 -0.56 1.52 1.72
CA GLU A 129 0.35 2.66 1.85
C GLU A 129 0.80 3.29 0.53
N THR A 130 1.29 2.50 -0.44
CA THR A 130 1.78 3.02 -1.72
C THR A 130 1.29 2.16 -2.87
N VAL A 131 0.49 2.76 -3.74
CA VAL A 131 0.05 2.15 -5.00
C VAL A 131 1.00 2.61 -6.10
N GLY A 132 1.71 1.67 -6.70
CA GLY A 132 2.59 1.91 -7.85
C GLY A 132 1.96 1.38 -9.13
N MET A 133 1.86 2.23 -10.16
CA MET A 133 1.22 1.92 -11.43
C MET A 133 2.16 2.16 -12.61
N ASP A 134 2.20 1.21 -13.53
CA ASP A 134 2.93 1.36 -14.80
C ASP A 134 2.17 2.24 -15.81
N ALA A 135 2.68 2.31 -17.05
CA ALA A 135 2.11 3.14 -18.11
C ALA A 135 0.71 2.70 -18.53
N ASP A 136 0.37 1.46 -18.37
CA ASP A 136 -0.89 0.86 -18.77
C ASP A 136 -1.92 0.84 -17.62
N GLY A 137 -1.61 1.48 -16.48
CA GLY A 137 -2.47 1.51 -15.28
C GLY A 137 -2.45 0.19 -14.50
N ARG A 138 -1.57 -0.76 -14.84
CA ARG A 138 -1.40 -2.00 -14.07
C ARG A 138 -0.76 -1.67 -12.73
N ILE A 139 -1.35 -2.18 -11.64
CA ILE A 139 -0.80 -2.04 -10.30
C ILE A 139 0.28 -3.09 -10.07
N LEU A 140 1.44 -2.65 -9.59
CA LEU A 140 2.47 -3.55 -9.10
C LEU A 140 2.24 -3.77 -7.60
N PRO A 141 1.77 -4.97 -7.17
CA PRO A 141 1.38 -5.20 -5.80
C PRO A 141 2.51 -4.95 -4.80
N TYR A 142 2.14 -4.40 -3.66
CA TYR A 142 3.02 -4.20 -2.52
C TYR A 142 2.31 -4.63 -1.24
N PRO A 143 2.09 -5.95 -1.05
CA PRO A 143 1.35 -6.50 0.08
C PRO A 143 2.19 -6.55 1.36
N LYS A 144 2.75 -5.40 1.74
CA LYS A 144 3.51 -5.20 2.96
C LYS A 144 2.68 -5.52 4.21
N PRO A 145 3.32 -5.67 5.39
CA PRO A 145 2.60 -5.73 6.66
C PRO A 145 1.73 -4.48 6.86
N LEU A 146 0.56 -4.65 7.45
CA LEU A 146 -0.31 -3.54 7.81
C LEU A 146 0.18 -2.92 9.12
N SER A 147 0.42 -1.61 9.10
CA SER A 147 0.89 -0.86 10.28
C SER A 147 -0.30 -0.43 11.15
N VAL A 148 -0.65 -1.22 12.15
CA VAL A 148 -1.82 -1.01 13.02
C VAL A 148 -1.42 -0.30 14.30
N ARG A 149 -2.08 0.82 14.61
CA ARG A 149 -1.80 1.61 15.83
C ARG A 149 -2.12 0.81 17.08
N ARG A 150 -1.21 0.82 18.06
CA ARG A 150 -1.48 0.33 19.41
C ARG A 150 -2.29 1.37 20.17
N GLN A 151 -3.38 0.95 20.81
CA GLN A 151 -4.18 1.85 21.65
C GLN A 151 -3.44 2.24 22.93
N GLU A 152 -2.67 1.31 23.49
CA GLU A 152 -1.98 1.47 24.77
C GLU A 152 -0.63 2.22 24.67
N GLN A 153 -0.07 2.34 23.45
CA GLN A 153 1.23 2.98 23.20
C GLN A 153 1.13 3.95 22.01
N PRO A 154 0.72 5.20 22.23
CA PRO A 154 0.68 6.21 21.16
C PRO A 154 2.04 6.35 20.46
N GLY A 155 2.03 6.28 19.12
CA GLY A 155 3.24 6.40 18.30
C GLY A 155 3.85 5.05 17.88
N VAL A 156 3.52 3.95 18.54
CA VAL A 156 3.95 2.58 18.16
C VAL A 156 2.86 1.92 17.32
N LYS A 157 3.28 1.17 16.30
CA LYS A 157 2.40 0.37 15.45
C LYS A 157 2.88 -1.07 15.43
N ASP A 158 1.93 -2.00 15.40
CA ASP A 158 2.20 -3.39 15.09
C ASP A 158 2.26 -3.58 13.57
N GLU A 159 3.29 -4.26 13.10
CA GLU A 159 3.44 -4.64 11.71
C GLU A 159 2.83 -6.05 11.52
N LEU A 160 1.56 -6.08 11.09
CA LEU A 160 0.79 -7.33 11.01
C LEU A 160 0.82 -7.90 9.59
N SER A 161 1.18 -9.17 9.48
CA SER A 161 1.16 -9.89 8.21
C SER A 161 -0.25 -9.92 7.60
N PRO A 162 -0.41 -9.66 6.28
CA PRO A 162 -1.67 -9.87 5.59
C PRO A 162 -2.21 -11.31 5.74
N ASP A 163 -1.33 -12.31 5.83
CA ASP A 163 -1.72 -13.71 6.06
C ASP A 163 -2.29 -13.93 7.45
N ALA A 164 -1.64 -13.37 8.48
CA ALA A 164 -2.14 -13.44 9.86
C ALA A 164 -3.49 -12.73 10.02
N LEU A 165 -3.79 -11.75 9.17
CA LEU A 165 -5.07 -11.06 9.14
C LEU A 165 -6.11 -11.76 8.25
N GLY A 166 -5.78 -12.86 7.58
CA GLY A 166 -6.66 -13.61 6.69
C GLY A 166 -7.08 -12.85 5.43
N LEU A 167 -6.26 -11.89 4.97
CA LEU A 167 -6.57 -11.11 3.78
C LEU A 167 -6.39 -11.96 2.51
N LEU A 168 -7.22 -11.75 1.49
CA LEU A 168 -7.09 -12.45 0.21
C LEU A 168 -5.81 -12.00 -0.52
N ALA A 169 -5.23 -12.92 -1.30
CA ALA A 169 -4.07 -12.63 -2.14
C ALA A 169 -4.42 -11.66 -3.28
N ALA A 170 -3.43 -10.89 -3.73
CA ALA A 170 -3.58 -10.02 -4.90
C ALA A 170 -4.00 -10.83 -6.15
N PRO A 171 -4.91 -10.31 -6.99
CA PRO A 171 -5.25 -10.94 -8.27
C PRO A 171 -4.04 -10.94 -9.22
N PRO A 172 -4.01 -11.83 -10.23
CA PRO A 172 -2.84 -11.99 -11.11
C PRO A 172 -2.45 -10.74 -11.92
N ALA A 173 -3.41 -9.91 -12.29
CA ALA A 173 -3.19 -8.72 -13.14
C ALA A 173 -4.07 -7.56 -12.67
N PRO A 174 -3.79 -6.96 -11.50
CA PRO A 174 -4.58 -5.86 -11.00
C PRO A 174 -4.39 -4.61 -11.85
N VAL A 175 -5.52 -3.97 -12.22
CA VAL A 175 -5.54 -2.72 -12.99
C VAL A 175 -6.34 -1.68 -12.22
N ALA A 176 -5.78 -0.48 -12.06
CA ALA A 176 -6.45 0.63 -11.41
C ALA A 176 -7.63 1.10 -12.26
N SER A 177 -8.83 0.69 -11.90
CA SER A 177 -10.06 0.91 -12.67
C SER A 177 -11.04 1.84 -11.97
N ARG A 178 -10.79 2.16 -10.71
CA ARG A 178 -11.59 3.10 -9.92
C ARG A 178 -10.67 3.83 -8.94
N VAL A 179 -10.88 5.14 -8.81
CA VAL A 179 -10.14 5.99 -7.87
C VAL A 179 -11.12 6.73 -6.98
N VAL A 180 -10.90 6.67 -5.67
CA VAL A 180 -11.71 7.38 -4.69
C VAL A 180 -10.85 8.21 -3.76
N LEU A 181 -11.27 9.44 -3.48
CA LEU A 181 -10.72 10.31 -2.44
C LEU A 181 -11.55 10.11 -1.17
N LEU A 182 -10.93 9.65 -0.09
CA LEU A 182 -11.62 9.40 1.17
C LEU A 182 -11.60 10.65 2.06
N VAL A 183 -12.77 11.07 2.52
CA VAL A 183 -12.96 12.15 3.49
C VAL A 183 -13.70 11.61 4.70
N ARG A 184 -12.98 11.43 5.80
CA ARG A 184 -13.62 11.04 7.06
C ARG A 184 -14.24 12.25 7.73
N ASP A 185 -15.53 12.20 7.95
CA ASP A 185 -16.33 13.21 8.64
C ASP A 185 -17.16 12.52 9.75
N PRO A 186 -16.75 12.63 11.03
CA PRO A 186 -17.47 11.99 12.13
C PRO A 186 -18.92 12.46 12.29
N ALA A 187 -19.31 13.59 11.68
CA ALA A 187 -20.66 14.11 11.70
C ALA A 187 -21.54 13.58 10.55
N ALA A 188 -20.96 12.83 9.59
CA ALA A 188 -21.72 12.26 8.50
C ALA A 188 -22.70 11.20 9.03
N THR A 189 -23.94 11.26 8.59
CA THR A 189 -25.00 10.31 8.97
C THR A 189 -25.15 9.16 7.98
N ALA A 190 -24.55 9.28 6.81
CA ALA A 190 -24.48 8.27 5.75
C ALA A 190 -23.28 8.55 4.87
N ALA A 191 -22.87 7.54 4.10
CA ALA A 191 -21.86 7.73 3.05
C ALA A 191 -22.43 8.62 1.94
N ASP A 192 -21.66 9.62 1.53
CA ASP A 192 -21.96 10.51 0.40
C ASP A 192 -20.93 10.34 -0.69
N VAL A 193 -21.37 10.34 -1.95
CA VAL A 193 -20.54 10.10 -3.13
C VAL A 193 -20.72 11.23 -4.12
N GLU A 194 -19.65 11.93 -4.44
CA GLU A 194 -19.66 12.97 -5.47
C GLU A 194 -18.54 12.77 -6.47
N GLU A 195 -18.74 13.14 -7.73
CA GLU A 195 -17.70 13.18 -8.74
C GLU A 195 -16.81 14.40 -8.52
N VAL A 196 -15.48 14.19 -8.55
CA VAL A 196 -14.50 15.27 -8.40
C VAL A 196 -14.18 15.84 -9.77
N PRO A 197 -14.26 17.19 -9.95
CA PRO A 197 -13.85 17.82 -11.19
C PRO A 197 -12.41 17.43 -11.57
N PHE A 198 -12.17 17.21 -12.87
CA PHE A 198 -10.90 16.66 -13.36
C PHE A 198 -9.65 17.37 -12.81
N MET A 199 -9.64 18.71 -12.85
CA MET A 199 -8.47 19.47 -12.34
C MET A 199 -8.29 19.33 -10.83
N ASP A 200 -9.38 19.25 -10.07
CA ASP A 200 -9.33 19.05 -8.63
C ASP A 200 -8.82 17.64 -8.30
N ALA A 201 -9.19 16.65 -9.12
CA ALA A 201 -8.65 15.30 -9.01
C ALA A 201 -7.13 15.25 -9.30
N VAL A 202 -6.67 15.95 -10.35
CA VAL A 202 -5.24 16.11 -10.65
C VAL A 202 -4.49 16.70 -9.47
N PHE A 203 -4.98 17.78 -8.87
CA PHE A 203 -4.34 18.41 -7.70
C PHE A 203 -4.32 17.46 -6.50
N ALA A 204 -5.46 16.87 -6.15
CA ALA A 204 -5.56 15.98 -4.99
C ALA A 204 -4.63 14.76 -5.10
N LEU A 205 -4.55 14.14 -6.28
CA LEU A 205 -3.66 13.01 -6.52
C LEU A 205 -2.18 13.42 -6.56
N THR A 206 -1.88 14.61 -7.09
CA THR A 206 -0.51 15.15 -7.12
C THR A 206 0.03 15.37 -5.71
N GLU A 207 -0.77 15.91 -4.79
CA GLU A 207 -0.40 16.10 -3.39
C GLU A 207 -0.07 14.78 -2.67
N GLN A 208 -0.70 13.69 -3.07
CA GLN A 208 -0.47 12.36 -2.50
C GLN A 208 0.54 11.52 -3.29
N SER A 209 1.17 12.09 -4.32
CA SER A 209 2.12 11.36 -5.17
C SER A 209 3.52 11.37 -4.60
N SER A 210 4.21 10.23 -4.73
CA SER A 210 5.63 10.09 -4.41
C SER A 210 6.48 10.16 -5.69
N SER A 211 7.54 10.98 -5.68
CA SER A 211 8.49 11.11 -6.78
C SER A 211 7.87 11.47 -8.16
N LEU A 212 6.71 12.11 -8.16
CA LEU A 212 6.00 12.47 -9.39
C LEU A 212 6.86 13.26 -10.37
N ALA A 213 7.63 14.24 -9.87
CA ALA A 213 8.50 15.10 -10.69
C ALA A 213 9.63 14.33 -11.42
N ALA A 214 9.94 13.10 -10.99
CA ALA A 214 10.93 12.25 -11.66
C ALA A 214 10.36 11.56 -12.91
N LEU A 215 9.04 11.51 -13.08
CA LEU A 215 8.42 10.90 -14.27
C LEU A 215 8.59 11.78 -15.51
N PRO A 216 8.74 11.18 -16.69
CA PRO A 216 8.59 11.91 -17.95
C PRO A 216 7.16 12.47 -18.05
N ARG A 217 7.03 13.79 -18.28
CA ARG A 217 5.73 14.47 -18.45
C ARG A 217 4.74 14.20 -17.29
N PRO A 218 5.09 14.52 -16.03
CA PRO A 218 4.39 14.02 -14.84
C PRO A 218 2.90 14.35 -14.78
N LEU A 219 2.50 15.56 -15.17
CA LEU A 219 1.09 15.96 -15.19
C LEU A 219 0.28 15.27 -16.29
N HIS A 220 0.88 15.03 -17.48
CA HIS A 220 0.23 14.24 -18.51
C HIS A 220 0.05 12.80 -18.05
N ARG A 221 1.06 12.24 -17.40
CA ARG A 221 0.99 10.90 -16.84
C ARG A 221 -0.14 10.75 -15.82
N MET A 222 -0.35 11.78 -14.98
CA MET A 222 -1.46 11.84 -14.03
C MET A 222 -2.82 11.95 -14.77
N ALA A 223 -2.89 12.80 -15.79
CA ALA A 223 -4.09 12.96 -16.60
C ALA A 223 -4.48 11.67 -17.33
N ASP A 224 -3.51 11.04 -18.01
CA ASP A 224 -3.70 9.76 -18.70
C ASP A 224 -4.21 8.67 -17.75
N PHE A 225 -3.68 8.65 -16.51
CA PHE A 225 -4.14 7.73 -15.47
C PHE A 225 -5.60 7.98 -15.06
N ILE A 226 -5.98 9.25 -14.83
CA ILE A 226 -7.36 9.61 -14.46
C ILE A 226 -8.32 9.26 -15.60
N ASP A 227 -7.97 9.56 -16.84
CA ASP A 227 -8.78 9.24 -18.00
C ASP A 227 -9.01 7.73 -18.15
N ALA A 228 -7.96 6.92 -17.92
CA ALA A 228 -8.05 5.46 -18.01
C ALA A 228 -8.85 4.85 -16.85
N ALA A 229 -8.72 5.37 -15.63
CA ALA A 229 -9.43 4.89 -14.45
C ALA A 229 -10.91 5.34 -14.40
N GLY A 230 -11.27 6.34 -15.22
CA GLY A 230 -12.59 6.97 -15.21
C GLY A 230 -12.72 8.04 -14.12
N PRO A 231 -13.94 8.55 -13.88
CA PRO A 231 -14.15 9.66 -12.96
C PRO A 231 -13.64 9.33 -11.55
N VAL A 232 -12.90 10.29 -10.97
CA VAL A 232 -12.46 10.21 -9.56
C VAL A 232 -13.65 10.60 -8.68
N LEU A 233 -13.94 9.77 -7.68
CA LEU A 233 -15.05 10.01 -6.76
C LEU A 233 -14.51 10.48 -5.40
N ARG A 234 -15.25 11.35 -4.74
CA ARG A 234 -15.04 11.67 -3.32
C ARG A 234 -16.07 10.93 -2.48
N LEU A 235 -15.58 10.17 -1.50
CA LEU A 235 -16.41 9.44 -0.55
C LEU A 235 -16.30 10.10 0.82
N ARG A 236 -17.38 10.74 1.29
CA ARG A 236 -17.48 11.26 2.65
C ARG A 236 -18.19 10.24 3.52
N TYR A 237 -17.64 9.93 4.70
CA TYR A 237 -18.14 8.89 5.58
C TYR A 237 -17.72 9.10 7.04
N ALA A 238 -18.46 8.57 7.99
CA ALA A 238 -18.09 8.58 9.41
C ALA A 238 -17.24 7.35 9.75
N GLU A 239 -17.71 6.13 9.46
CA GLU A 239 -17.03 4.88 9.76
C GLU A 239 -16.81 4.04 8.49
N ALA A 240 -15.73 3.24 8.49
CA ALA A 240 -15.38 2.43 7.31
C ALA A 240 -16.52 1.46 6.88
N ALA A 241 -17.37 1.06 7.82
CA ALA A 241 -18.53 0.21 7.54
C ALA A 241 -19.57 0.88 6.65
N ASP A 242 -19.68 2.20 6.69
CA ASP A 242 -20.64 2.98 5.89
C ASP A 242 -20.35 2.87 4.39
N LEU A 243 -19.12 2.50 4.03
CA LEU A 243 -18.65 2.42 2.65
C LEU A 243 -18.89 1.06 1.98
N ASP A 244 -19.25 0.00 2.71
CA ASP A 244 -19.30 -1.37 2.19
C ASP A 244 -20.16 -1.51 0.92
N GLY A 245 -21.39 -1.04 0.94
CA GLY A 245 -22.28 -1.09 -0.21
C GLY A 245 -21.76 -0.34 -1.42
N THR A 246 -21.25 0.87 -1.19
CA THR A 246 -20.70 1.74 -2.24
C THR A 246 -19.46 1.11 -2.87
N LEU A 247 -18.51 0.64 -2.05
CA LEU A 247 -17.25 0.07 -2.55
C LEU A 247 -17.47 -1.28 -3.24
N THR A 248 -18.40 -2.09 -2.75
CA THR A 248 -18.82 -3.34 -3.41
C THR A 248 -19.41 -3.06 -4.79
N ALA A 249 -20.26 -2.03 -4.92
CA ALA A 249 -20.81 -1.64 -6.21
C ALA A 249 -19.73 -1.14 -7.19
N LEU A 250 -18.74 -0.39 -6.72
CA LEU A 250 -17.62 0.10 -7.52
C LEU A 250 -16.69 -1.02 -8.02
N LEU A 251 -16.55 -2.08 -7.24
CA LEU A 251 -15.72 -3.25 -7.57
C LEU A 251 -16.46 -4.33 -8.37
N GLY A 252 -17.79 -4.22 -8.53
CA GLY A 252 -18.60 -5.18 -9.27
C GLY A 252 -19.09 -6.37 -8.46
N GLY A 253 -19.05 -6.30 -7.12
CA GLY A 253 -19.41 -7.40 -6.21
C GLY A 253 -18.37 -8.53 -6.21
N ALA A 254 -17.93 -8.96 -5.04
CA ALA A 254 -17.15 -10.20 -4.92
C ALA A 254 -18.13 -11.38 -5.04
N ALA A 255 -17.89 -12.30 -5.98
CA ALA A 255 -18.67 -13.52 -6.13
C ALA A 255 -18.34 -14.53 -5.02
#